data_2d762642931afe981d27912e2618e530
#
_entry.id   2d762642931afe981d27912e2618e530
#
_cell.length_a   1.000
_cell.length_b   1.000
_cell.length_c   1.000
_cell.angle_alpha   90.00
_cell.angle_beta   90.00
_cell.angle_gamma   90.00
#
_symmetry.space_group_name_H-M   'P 1'
#
loop_
_entity.id
_entity.type
_entity.pdbx_description
1 polymer ?
#
loop_
_entity_poly.entity_id
_entity_poly.type
_entity_poly.pdbx_seq_one_letter_code
_entity_poly.pdbx_strand_id
1 'polypeptide(L)'
;IVKNVGAQHGYTATFMPKPMFGDNGSGMHVHMSLWNDDKNLFFDKNGYALISESARWYIGGLIKHAPAILAFAAPTTNSYRRLVPGYEAPINLIYSQRNRSAICRIPMYSTSPKAKRLEFRAPDPSSNPYLTFAALLMAGLDGIKNKIEPPKPMDVDLYELEPEERKHVKNTPGSLQESLAALEADHAFLLEGGVFT
;
A
#
# COMPACT_ATOMS: atom_id res chain seq x y z
N ILE A 1 9.83 20.98 -8.44
CA ILE A 1 11.23 20.99 -8.93
C ILE A 1 11.33 20.25 -10.26
N VAL A 2 11.00 18.93 -10.35
CA VAL A 2 11.19 18.10 -11.55
C VAL A 2 10.58 18.72 -12.82
N LYS A 3 9.32 19.17 -12.76
CA LYS A 3 8.64 19.80 -13.90
C LYS A 3 9.37 21.09 -14.36
N ASN A 4 9.82 21.92 -13.41
CA ASN A 4 10.50 23.18 -13.75
C ASN A 4 11.89 22.92 -14.36
N VAL A 5 12.66 22.00 -13.78
CA VAL A 5 13.96 21.62 -14.35
C VAL A 5 13.80 20.96 -15.72
N GLY A 6 12.83 20.05 -15.87
CA GLY A 6 12.52 19.43 -17.16
C GLY A 6 12.23 20.49 -18.24
N ALA A 7 11.36 21.46 -17.91
CA ALA A 7 11.02 22.54 -18.85
C ALA A 7 12.23 23.40 -19.26
N GLN A 8 13.16 23.69 -18.34
CA GLN A 8 14.41 24.42 -18.66
C GLN A 8 15.30 23.67 -19.64
N HIS A 9 15.18 22.36 -19.72
CA HIS A 9 15.92 21.49 -20.66
C HIS A 9 15.09 21.06 -21.88
N GLY A 10 13.93 21.68 -22.11
CA GLY A 10 13.06 21.36 -23.25
C GLY A 10 12.25 20.06 -23.10
N TYR A 11 12.16 19.50 -21.89
CA TYR A 11 11.41 18.27 -21.62
C TYR A 11 10.08 18.55 -20.91
N THR A 12 9.10 17.70 -21.15
CA THR A 12 7.85 17.66 -20.39
C THR A 12 7.88 16.51 -19.40
N ALA A 13 7.76 16.82 -18.10
CA ALA A 13 7.69 15.82 -17.05
C ALA A 13 6.23 15.58 -16.60
N THR A 14 5.83 14.33 -16.50
CA THR A 14 4.53 13.92 -15.98
C THR A 14 4.67 12.96 -14.81
N PHE A 15 3.74 13.05 -13.84
CA PHE A 15 3.56 12.12 -12.74
C PHE A 15 2.24 11.33 -12.87
N MET A 16 1.68 11.28 -14.07
CA MET A 16 0.48 10.51 -14.38
C MET A 16 0.70 9.02 -14.01
N PRO A 17 -0.26 8.35 -13.37
CA PRO A 17 -0.10 6.95 -12.94
C PRO A 17 0.31 5.99 -14.05
N LYS A 18 -0.31 6.10 -15.23
CA LYS A 18 0.03 5.31 -16.43
C LYS A 18 0.05 6.21 -17.66
N PRO A 19 1.17 6.90 -17.94
CA PRO A 19 1.25 7.83 -19.06
C PRO A 19 1.36 7.12 -20.42
N MET A 20 1.97 5.92 -20.45
CA MET A 20 2.20 5.16 -21.68
C MET A 20 1.61 3.77 -21.58
N PHE A 21 0.88 3.37 -22.62
CA PHE A 21 0.40 1.99 -22.74
C PHE A 21 1.59 1.05 -23.00
N GLY A 22 1.58 -0.12 -22.37
CA GLY A 22 2.63 -1.13 -22.56
C GLY A 22 3.96 -0.84 -21.82
N ASP A 23 4.05 0.25 -21.05
CA ASP A 23 5.24 0.61 -20.27
C ASP A 23 4.93 0.70 -18.77
N ASN A 24 5.95 0.91 -17.93
CA ASN A 24 5.77 1.11 -16.50
C ASN A 24 5.03 2.41 -16.18
N GLY A 25 4.44 2.49 -15.00
CA GLY A 25 3.74 3.66 -14.49
C GLY A 25 4.47 4.36 -13.35
N SER A 26 3.86 5.44 -12.83
CA SER A 26 4.35 6.18 -11.67
C SER A 26 3.59 5.77 -10.42
N GLY A 27 4.30 5.32 -9.39
CA GLY A 27 3.77 5.05 -8.05
C GLY A 27 4.20 6.10 -7.04
N MET A 28 3.45 6.22 -5.95
CA MET A 28 3.79 7.01 -4.76
C MET A 28 3.76 6.09 -3.55
N HIS A 29 4.82 5.30 -3.34
CA HIS A 29 4.88 4.37 -2.22
C HIS A 29 4.96 5.12 -0.90
N VAL A 30 4.13 4.73 0.07
CA VAL A 30 4.06 5.37 1.39
C VAL A 30 4.73 4.48 2.42
N HIS A 31 5.77 5.03 3.06
CA HIS A 31 6.46 4.37 4.16
C HIS A 31 5.91 4.84 5.50
N MET A 32 5.66 3.90 6.40
CA MET A 32 5.04 4.14 7.70
C MET A 32 5.76 3.40 8.81
N SER A 33 5.88 4.05 9.97
CA SER A 33 6.30 3.45 11.23
C SER A 33 5.62 4.18 12.39
N LEU A 34 5.36 3.48 13.48
CA LEU A 34 4.85 4.08 14.71
C LEU A 34 5.97 4.12 15.76
N TRP A 35 6.01 5.20 16.53
CA TRP A 35 7.01 5.44 17.54
C TRP A 35 6.36 5.82 18.86
N ASN A 36 7.01 5.43 19.96
CA ASN A 36 6.75 5.95 21.28
C ASN A 36 8.09 6.47 21.80
N ASP A 37 8.21 7.77 21.91
CA ASP A 37 9.48 8.46 22.10
C ASP A 37 10.53 8.00 21.07
N ASP A 38 11.66 7.47 21.54
CA ASP A 38 12.75 6.97 20.67
C ASP A 38 12.62 5.50 20.27
N LYS A 39 11.53 4.82 20.66
CA LYS A 39 11.31 3.41 20.39
C LYS A 39 10.41 3.21 19.18
N ASN A 40 10.93 2.54 18.15
CA ASN A 40 10.14 2.07 17.01
C ASN A 40 9.26 0.88 17.43
N LEU A 41 7.94 1.06 17.38
CA LEU A 41 6.97 0.05 17.77
C LEU A 41 6.80 -1.08 16.74
N PHE A 42 7.33 -0.88 15.53
CA PHE A 42 7.23 -1.89 14.46
C PHE A 42 8.37 -2.90 14.46
N PHE A 43 9.38 -2.73 15.32
CA PHE A 43 10.53 -3.62 15.38
C PHE A 43 10.36 -4.71 16.44
N ASP A 44 10.60 -5.97 16.04
CA ASP A 44 10.85 -7.11 16.93
C ASP A 44 11.91 -8.02 16.30
N LYS A 45 13.01 -8.26 17.04
CA LYS A 45 14.12 -9.10 16.58
C LYS A 45 13.75 -10.55 16.30
N ASN A 46 12.68 -11.03 16.93
CA ASN A 46 12.22 -12.44 16.84
C ASN A 46 11.06 -12.60 15.83
N GLY A 47 10.48 -11.49 15.35
CA GLY A 47 9.35 -11.54 14.43
C GLY A 47 9.76 -11.82 12.98
N TYR A 48 8.81 -12.29 12.18
CA TYR A 48 9.00 -12.41 10.73
C TYR A 48 9.46 -11.07 10.15
N ALA A 49 10.47 -11.09 9.28
CA ALA A 49 11.06 -9.89 8.69
C ALA A 49 11.42 -8.79 9.71
N LEU A 50 11.68 -9.16 10.98
CA LEU A 50 11.97 -8.28 12.11
C LEU A 50 10.83 -7.30 12.42
N ILE A 51 9.58 -7.68 12.21
CA ILE A 51 8.42 -6.86 12.58
C ILE A 51 7.76 -7.36 13.85
N SER A 52 7.23 -6.42 14.62
CA SER A 52 6.46 -6.69 15.83
C SER A 52 5.04 -7.19 15.52
N GLU A 53 4.38 -7.71 16.53
CA GLU A 53 2.97 -8.06 16.46
C GLU A 53 2.08 -6.85 16.13
N SER A 54 2.38 -5.68 16.71
CA SER A 54 1.67 -4.44 16.36
C SER A 54 1.82 -4.06 14.88
N ALA A 55 3.03 -4.23 14.31
CA ALA A 55 3.23 -4.00 12.87
C ALA A 55 2.45 -5.01 12.03
N ARG A 56 2.36 -6.26 12.48
CA ARG A 56 1.58 -7.31 11.80
C ARG A 56 0.08 -6.96 11.78
N TRP A 57 -0.48 -6.56 12.91
CA TRP A 57 -1.88 -6.10 12.96
C TRP A 57 -2.13 -4.83 12.14
N TYR A 58 -1.16 -3.91 12.14
CA TYR A 58 -1.21 -2.73 11.28
C TYR A 58 -1.32 -3.12 9.80
N ILE A 59 -0.51 -4.10 9.35
CA ILE A 59 -0.61 -4.68 8.00
C ILE A 59 -1.99 -5.31 7.79
N GLY A 60 -2.52 -6.01 8.79
CA GLY A 60 -3.86 -6.60 8.73
C GLY A 60 -4.95 -5.56 8.43
N GLY A 61 -4.89 -4.42 9.12
CA GLY A 61 -5.78 -3.29 8.88
C GLY A 61 -5.61 -2.71 7.47
N LEU A 62 -4.37 -2.47 7.04
CA LEU A 62 -4.08 -1.98 5.70
C LEU A 62 -4.63 -2.91 4.60
N ILE A 63 -4.45 -4.22 4.73
CA ILE A 63 -4.92 -5.19 3.73
C ILE A 63 -6.45 -5.29 3.74
N LYS A 64 -7.07 -5.34 4.93
CA LYS A 64 -8.52 -5.40 5.08
C LYS A 64 -9.21 -4.23 4.40
N HIS A 65 -8.73 -3.01 4.66
CA HIS A 65 -9.32 -1.77 4.19
C HIS A 65 -8.74 -1.28 2.85
N ALA A 66 -7.76 -2.00 2.26
CA ALA A 66 -7.13 -1.61 1.00
C ALA A 66 -8.12 -1.29 -0.12
N PRO A 67 -9.20 -2.08 -0.36
CA PRO A 67 -10.16 -1.74 -1.40
C PRO A 67 -10.80 -0.37 -1.22
N ALA A 68 -11.16 0.00 0.01
CA ALA A 68 -11.72 1.31 0.34
C ALA A 68 -10.68 2.44 0.26
N ILE A 69 -9.47 2.19 0.77
CA ILE A 69 -8.35 3.14 0.74
C ILE A 69 -8.00 3.56 -0.69
N LEU A 70 -8.15 2.66 -1.66
CA LEU A 70 -7.82 2.95 -3.06
C LEU A 70 -8.67 4.08 -3.66
N ALA A 71 -9.86 4.39 -3.13
CA ALA A 71 -10.63 5.56 -3.52
C ALA A 71 -9.87 6.88 -3.26
N PHE A 72 -8.98 6.92 -2.26
CA PHE A 72 -8.11 8.06 -1.95
C PHE A 72 -6.72 7.90 -2.57
N ALA A 73 -6.18 6.69 -2.56
CA ALA A 73 -4.80 6.38 -2.93
C ALA A 73 -4.58 6.23 -4.44
N ALA A 74 -5.63 5.85 -5.17
CA ALA A 74 -5.66 5.66 -6.62
C ALA A 74 -6.94 6.30 -7.20
N PRO A 75 -7.10 7.65 -7.11
CA PRO A 75 -8.39 8.34 -7.23
C PRO A 75 -8.83 8.59 -8.68
N THR A 76 -8.12 8.10 -9.67
CA THR A 76 -8.43 8.35 -11.07
C THR A 76 -8.64 7.05 -11.86
N THR A 77 -9.38 7.10 -12.96
CA THR A 77 -9.52 5.96 -13.87
C THR A 77 -8.17 5.54 -14.45
N ASN A 78 -7.23 6.47 -14.60
CA ASN A 78 -5.87 6.17 -15.05
C ASN A 78 -5.05 5.41 -13.99
N SER A 79 -5.36 5.58 -12.69
CA SER A 79 -4.72 4.83 -11.61
C SER A 79 -4.90 3.31 -11.80
N TYR A 80 -6.08 2.88 -12.23
CA TYR A 80 -6.39 1.45 -12.46
C TYR A 80 -5.81 0.91 -13.77
N ARG A 81 -5.31 1.76 -14.64
CA ARG A 81 -4.47 1.35 -15.77
C ARG A 81 -3.03 1.04 -15.35
N ARG A 82 -2.59 1.59 -14.21
CA ARG A 82 -1.32 1.23 -13.56
C ARG A 82 -1.45 -0.06 -12.75
N LEU A 83 -2.57 -0.25 -12.03
CA LEU A 83 -2.82 -1.40 -11.17
C LEU A 83 -3.29 -2.62 -11.99
N VAL A 84 -2.41 -3.11 -12.86
CA VAL A 84 -2.66 -4.26 -13.73
C VAL A 84 -1.54 -5.29 -13.62
N PRO A 85 -1.83 -6.60 -13.83
CA PRO A 85 -0.81 -7.65 -13.82
C PRO A 85 0.33 -7.39 -14.81
N GLY A 86 1.54 -7.87 -14.53
CA GLY A 86 2.67 -7.89 -15.46
C GLY A 86 3.61 -6.67 -15.43
N TYR A 87 3.33 -5.66 -14.60
CA TYR A 87 4.14 -4.42 -14.50
C TYR A 87 4.67 -4.14 -13.10
N GLU A 88 4.97 -5.17 -12.32
CA GLU A 88 5.36 -5.04 -10.90
C GLU A 88 4.35 -4.23 -10.06
N ALA A 89 3.10 -4.11 -10.54
CA ALA A 89 2.06 -3.37 -9.87
C ALA A 89 1.58 -4.09 -8.60
N PRO A 90 1.31 -3.37 -7.51
CA PRO A 90 0.91 -3.94 -6.22
C PRO A 90 -0.57 -4.29 -6.20
N ILE A 91 -0.96 -5.29 -6.98
CA ILE A 91 -2.37 -5.68 -7.15
C ILE A 91 -2.84 -6.76 -6.19
N ASN A 92 -1.92 -7.41 -5.47
CA ASN A 92 -2.27 -8.54 -4.61
C ASN A 92 -2.40 -8.08 -3.15
N LEU A 93 -3.51 -8.41 -2.51
CA LEU A 93 -3.81 -8.08 -1.11
C LEU A 93 -3.04 -9.01 -0.16
N ILE A 94 -1.73 -8.98 -0.25
CA ILE A 94 -0.76 -9.74 0.53
C ILE A 94 0.34 -8.81 1.07
N TYR A 95 1.14 -9.34 1.99
CA TYR A 95 2.37 -8.68 2.39
C TYR A 95 3.58 -9.60 2.23
N SER A 96 4.76 -8.99 2.06
CA SER A 96 6.02 -9.70 1.81
C SER A 96 7.22 -8.83 2.13
N GLN A 97 8.35 -9.46 2.39
CA GLN A 97 9.66 -8.79 2.44
C GLN A 97 10.35 -8.68 1.07
N ARG A 98 9.94 -9.45 0.07
CA ARG A 98 10.61 -9.56 -1.25
C ARG A 98 9.71 -9.34 -2.45
N ASN A 99 8.47 -9.82 -2.40
CA ASN A 99 7.55 -9.81 -3.54
C ASN A 99 7.13 -8.38 -3.92
N ARG A 100 7.40 -7.98 -5.16
CA ARG A 100 7.08 -6.63 -5.68
C ARG A 100 5.61 -6.45 -6.05
N SER A 101 4.86 -7.53 -6.24
CA SER A 101 3.43 -7.48 -6.53
C SER A 101 2.57 -7.37 -5.26
N ALA A 102 3.17 -7.51 -4.06
CA ALA A 102 2.49 -7.33 -2.79
C ALA A 102 2.08 -5.87 -2.57
N ILE A 103 0.86 -5.65 -2.08
CA ILE A 103 0.37 -4.30 -1.76
C ILE A 103 1.13 -3.69 -0.57
N CYS A 104 1.54 -4.53 0.39
CA CYS A 104 2.34 -4.12 1.52
C CYS A 104 3.70 -4.83 1.52
N ARG A 105 4.79 -4.08 1.55
CA ARG A 105 6.14 -4.60 1.60
C ARG A 105 6.85 -4.22 2.91
N ILE A 106 7.70 -5.12 3.41
CA ILE A 106 8.56 -4.85 4.55
C ILE A 106 9.99 -4.69 4.02
N PRO A 107 10.54 -3.46 3.93
CA PRO A 107 11.89 -3.24 3.45
C PRO A 107 12.94 -3.92 4.34
N MET A 108 13.87 -4.67 3.72
CA MET A 108 14.87 -5.51 4.41
C MET A 108 16.32 -5.05 4.23
N TYR A 109 16.57 -3.89 3.61
CA TYR A 109 17.92 -3.41 3.37
C TYR A 109 18.66 -2.94 4.64
N SER A 110 17.98 -2.85 5.78
CA SER A 110 18.59 -2.53 7.08
C SER A 110 18.00 -3.40 8.18
N THR A 111 18.86 -3.92 9.04
CA THR A 111 18.50 -4.65 10.26
C THR A 111 18.35 -3.74 11.47
N SER A 112 18.65 -2.43 11.33
CA SER A 112 18.54 -1.45 12.42
C SER A 112 17.09 -1.34 12.90
N PRO A 113 16.84 -1.41 14.21
CA PRO A 113 15.52 -1.16 14.79
C PRO A 113 14.91 0.17 14.34
N LYS A 114 15.72 1.21 14.22
CA LYS A 114 15.29 2.56 13.81
C LYS A 114 14.87 2.64 12.34
N ALA A 115 15.32 1.69 11.49
CA ALA A 115 14.99 1.67 10.07
C ALA A 115 13.74 0.84 9.75
N LYS A 116 13.19 0.11 10.72
CA LYS A 116 12.03 -0.77 10.48
C LYS A 116 10.79 0.04 10.17
N ARG A 117 10.14 -0.32 9.05
CA ARG A 117 8.95 0.34 8.53
C ARG A 117 8.17 -0.57 7.59
N LEU A 118 6.97 -0.18 7.29
CA LEU A 118 6.11 -0.79 6.27
C LEU A 118 6.04 0.14 5.06
N GLU A 119 5.88 -0.44 3.88
CA GLU A 119 5.71 0.26 2.62
C GLU A 119 4.39 -0.16 1.99
N PHE A 120 3.43 0.76 1.92
CA PHE A 120 2.19 0.55 1.17
C PHE A 120 2.36 1.08 -0.25
N ARG A 121 2.16 0.23 -1.24
CA ARG A 121 2.67 0.44 -2.60
C ARG A 121 1.61 0.86 -3.62
N ALA A 122 0.33 0.76 -3.26
CA ALA A 122 -0.77 1.05 -4.18
C ALA A 122 -0.93 2.53 -4.57
N PRO A 123 -0.65 3.52 -3.69
CA PRO A 123 -0.86 4.92 -4.04
C PRO A 123 -0.08 5.36 -5.27
N ASP A 124 -0.62 6.34 -5.97
CA ASP A 124 0.04 7.01 -7.08
C ASP A 124 0.06 8.54 -6.91
N PRO A 125 0.86 9.28 -7.71
CA PRO A 125 1.04 10.70 -7.52
C PRO A 125 -0.19 11.58 -7.84
N SER A 126 -1.28 11.03 -8.36
CA SER A 126 -2.54 11.76 -8.55
C SER A 126 -3.36 11.87 -7.27
N SER A 127 -3.01 11.09 -6.25
CA SER A 127 -3.70 11.11 -4.95
C SER A 127 -3.43 12.40 -4.18
N ASN A 128 -4.41 12.80 -3.35
CA ASN A 128 -4.18 13.83 -2.34
C ASN A 128 -3.44 13.19 -1.15
N PRO A 129 -2.16 13.57 -0.89
CA PRO A 129 -1.37 12.91 0.16
C PRO A 129 -1.94 13.10 1.55
N TYR A 130 -2.60 14.23 1.84
CA TYR A 130 -3.20 14.48 3.14
C TYR A 130 -4.34 13.49 3.45
N LEU A 131 -5.22 13.24 2.48
CA LEU A 131 -6.30 12.27 2.63
C LEU A 131 -5.76 10.84 2.63
N THR A 132 -4.85 10.53 1.72
CA THR A 132 -4.26 9.20 1.62
C THR A 132 -3.51 8.79 2.88
N PHE A 133 -2.67 9.70 3.44
CA PHE A 133 -1.90 9.40 4.64
C PHE A 133 -2.81 9.23 5.87
N ALA A 134 -3.84 10.07 6.00
CA ALA A 134 -4.83 9.92 7.04
C ALA A 134 -5.58 8.58 6.94
N ALA A 135 -6.06 8.21 5.75
CA ALA A 135 -6.77 6.95 5.53
C ALA A 135 -5.89 5.72 5.83
N LEU A 136 -4.60 5.74 5.42
CA LEU A 136 -3.65 4.68 5.72
C LEU A 136 -3.37 4.55 7.22
N LEU A 137 -3.21 5.68 7.92
CA LEU A 137 -3.01 5.67 9.37
C LEU A 137 -4.23 5.10 10.08
N MET A 138 -5.44 5.57 9.74
CA MET A 138 -6.69 5.08 10.34
C MET A 138 -6.88 3.58 10.13
N ALA A 139 -6.64 3.07 8.93
CA ALA A 139 -6.70 1.65 8.62
C ALA A 139 -5.71 0.82 9.46
N GLY A 140 -4.48 1.30 9.58
CA GLY A 140 -3.47 0.62 10.38
C GLY A 140 -3.80 0.63 11.89
N LEU A 141 -4.34 1.74 12.41
CA LEU A 141 -4.77 1.85 13.80
C LEU A 141 -5.98 0.95 14.09
N ASP A 142 -6.95 0.85 13.15
CA ASP A 142 -8.04 -0.11 13.25
C ASP A 142 -7.51 -1.55 13.33
N GLY A 143 -6.50 -1.85 12.52
CA GLY A 143 -5.81 -3.13 12.56
C GLY A 143 -5.22 -3.46 13.91
N ILE A 144 -4.52 -2.53 14.56
CA ILE A 144 -3.95 -2.71 15.90
C ILE A 144 -5.06 -2.83 16.94
N LYS A 145 -6.05 -1.92 16.93
CA LYS A 145 -7.16 -1.87 17.89
C LYS A 145 -7.94 -3.18 17.92
N ASN A 146 -8.23 -3.72 16.75
CA ASN A 146 -9.04 -4.93 16.58
C ASN A 146 -8.20 -6.20 16.40
N LYS A 147 -6.85 -6.13 16.51
CA LYS A 147 -5.91 -7.24 16.33
C LYS A 147 -6.17 -8.01 15.02
N ILE A 148 -6.30 -7.28 13.93
CA ILE A 148 -6.64 -7.86 12.63
C ILE A 148 -5.42 -8.61 12.09
N GLU A 149 -5.55 -9.93 11.99
CA GLU A 149 -4.48 -10.77 11.45
C GLU A 149 -4.44 -10.66 9.92
N PRO A 150 -3.29 -10.30 9.34
CA PRO A 150 -3.11 -10.36 7.90
C PRO A 150 -3.05 -11.81 7.40
N PRO A 151 -3.23 -12.06 6.10
CA PRO A 151 -2.93 -13.37 5.52
C PRO A 151 -1.46 -13.76 5.81
N LYS A 152 -1.10 -15.02 5.57
CA LYS A 152 0.31 -15.44 5.68
C LYS A 152 1.20 -14.62 4.74
N PRO A 153 2.44 -14.28 5.14
CA PRO A 153 3.37 -13.58 4.26
C PRO A 153 3.69 -14.44 3.03
N MET A 154 3.86 -13.80 1.88
CA MET A 154 4.07 -14.49 0.62
C MET A 154 5.33 -13.96 -0.06
N ASP A 155 6.46 -14.66 0.17
CA ASP A 155 7.78 -14.28 -0.33
C ASP A 155 8.14 -14.91 -1.68
N VAL A 156 7.32 -15.84 -2.16
CA VAL A 156 7.47 -16.46 -3.48
C VAL A 156 6.91 -15.55 -4.58
N ASP A 157 7.44 -15.66 -5.79
CA ASP A 157 6.84 -14.99 -6.93
C ASP A 157 5.47 -15.62 -7.23
N LEU A 158 4.44 -14.78 -7.31
CA LEU A 158 3.09 -15.26 -7.60
C LEU A 158 2.98 -15.91 -8.98
N TYR A 159 3.89 -15.59 -9.90
CA TYR A 159 3.95 -16.23 -11.21
C TYR A 159 4.48 -17.66 -11.14
N GLU A 160 5.21 -18.02 -10.07
CA GLU A 160 5.73 -19.37 -9.82
C GLU A 160 4.74 -20.26 -9.06
N LEU A 161 3.64 -19.68 -8.51
CA LEU A 161 2.62 -20.45 -7.80
C LEU A 161 1.77 -21.26 -8.75
N GLU A 162 1.34 -22.43 -8.29
CA GLU A 162 0.34 -23.25 -8.98
C GLU A 162 -0.99 -22.48 -9.14
N PRO A 163 -1.75 -22.72 -10.24
CA PRO A 163 -2.99 -22.01 -10.50
C PRO A 163 -4.01 -22.06 -9.37
N GLU A 164 -4.06 -23.16 -8.61
CA GLU A 164 -4.96 -23.33 -7.47
C GLU A 164 -4.58 -22.42 -6.30
N GLU A 165 -3.29 -22.25 -6.01
CA GLU A 165 -2.80 -21.38 -4.95
C GLU A 165 -3.05 -19.91 -5.27
N ARG A 166 -2.95 -19.53 -6.55
CA ARG A 166 -3.26 -18.16 -7.02
C ARG A 166 -4.72 -17.77 -6.80
N LYS A 167 -5.66 -18.70 -6.91
CA LYS A 167 -7.09 -18.44 -6.72
C LYS A 167 -7.43 -17.94 -5.31
N HIS A 168 -6.59 -18.24 -4.32
CA HIS A 168 -6.80 -17.81 -2.94
C HIS A 168 -6.24 -16.39 -2.66
N VAL A 169 -5.47 -15.84 -3.57
CA VAL A 169 -4.94 -14.48 -3.43
C VAL A 169 -5.98 -13.47 -3.90
N LYS A 170 -6.47 -12.67 -2.97
CA LYS A 170 -7.38 -11.56 -3.28
C LYS A 170 -6.60 -10.44 -3.97
N ASN A 171 -7.23 -9.84 -4.97
CA ASN A 171 -6.68 -8.71 -5.71
C ASN A 171 -7.30 -7.38 -5.26
N THR A 172 -6.62 -6.29 -5.57
CA THR A 172 -7.18 -4.94 -5.48
C THR A 172 -8.36 -4.79 -6.44
N PRO A 173 -9.29 -3.83 -6.18
CA PRO A 173 -10.28 -3.42 -7.16
C PRO A 173 -9.67 -3.11 -8.52
N GLY A 174 -10.36 -3.49 -9.58
CA GLY A 174 -9.93 -3.28 -10.97
C GLY A 174 -10.36 -1.93 -11.55
N SER A 175 -11.19 -1.17 -10.82
CA SER A 175 -11.72 0.11 -11.27
C SER A 175 -11.96 1.07 -10.11
N LEU A 176 -12.02 2.38 -10.43
CA LEU A 176 -12.39 3.40 -9.45
C LEU A 176 -13.79 3.16 -8.89
N GLN A 177 -14.72 2.72 -9.74
CA GLN A 177 -16.09 2.43 -9.31
C GLN A 177 -16.14 1.32 -8.27
N GLU A 178 -15.37 0.26 -8.44
CA GLU A 178 -15.26 -0.81 -7.43
C GLU A 178 -14.66 -0.30 -6.11
N SER A 179 -13.67 0.57 -6.17
CA SER A 179 -13.08 1.16 -4.97
C SER A 179 -14.02 2.12 -4.25
N LEU A 180 -14.82 2.89 -4.98
CA LEU A 180 -15.86 3.73 -4.39
C LEU A 180 -16.95 2.89 -3.73
N ALA A 181 -17.39 1.82 -4.36
CA ALA A 181 -18.35 0.88 -3.76
C ALA A 181 -17.76 0.20 -2.51
N ALA A 182 -16.46 -0.14 -2.52
CA ALA A 182 -15.78 -0.67 -1.36
C ALA A 182 -15.69 0.36 -0.22
N LEU A 183 -15.43 1.63 -0.53
CA LEU A 183 -15.41 2.71 0.45
C LEU A 183 -16.80 2.93 1.05
N GLU A 184 -17.87 2.90 0.25
CA GLU A 184 -19.24 3.01 0.74
C GLU A 184 -19.59 1.88 1.71
N ALA A 185 -19.13 0.67 1.44
CA ALA A 185 -19.36 -0.50 2.29
C ALA A 185 -18.45 -0.56 3.53
N ASP A 186 -17.24 0.03 3.47
CA ASP A 186 -16.20 -0.08 4.49
C ASP A 186 -15.53 1.28 4.76
N HIS A 187 -16.26 2.21 5.37
CA HIS A 187 -15.75 3.55 5.75
C HIS A 187 -15.74 3.80 7.25
N ALA A 188 -16.31 2.91 8.07
CA ALA A 188 -16.47 3.14 9.51
C ALA A 188 -15.14 3.43 10.23
N PHE A 189 -14.04 2.77 9.80
CA PHE A 189 -12.72 2.99 10.36
C PHE A 189 -12.19 4.42 10.15
N LEU A 190 -12.63 5.11 9.10
CA LEU A 190 -12.24 6.49 8.80
C LEU A 190 -12.91 7.51 9.73
N LEU A 191 -14.09 7.19 10.24
CA LEU A 191 -14.88 8.09 11.10
C LEU A 191 -14.43 8.07 12.55
N GLU A 192 -13.57 7.11 12.93
CA GLU A 192 -13.04 7.01 14.29
C GLU A 192 -12.31 8.31 14.68
N GLY A 193 -12.65 8.83 15.86
CA GLY A 193 -12.09 10.07 16.37
C GLY A 193 -12.43 11.35 15.58
N GLY A 194 -13.40 11.29 14.65
CA GLY A 194 -13.81 12.45 13.86
C GLY A 194 -12.75 12.93 12.85
N VAL A 195 -11.87 12.04 12.39
CA VAL A 195 -10.81 12.38 11.42
C VAL A 195 -11.38 12.64 10.04
N PHE A 196 -12.31 11.81 9.60
CA PHE A 196 -13.12 12.04 8.40
C PHE A 196 -14.56 12.32 8.80
N THR A 197 -15.28 13.09 7.99
CA THR A 197 -16.68 13.46 8.18
C THR A 197 -17.50 13.17 6.95
#